data_a202d16f63707840695f014ab6f41afb
#
_entry.id   a202d16f63707840695f014ab6f41afb
#
_cell.length_a   1.000
_cell.length_b   1.000
_cell.length_c   1.000
_cell.angle_alpha   90.00
_cell.angle_beta   90.00
_cell.angle_gamma   90.00
#
_symmetry.space_group_name_H-M   'P 1'
#
loop_
_entity.id
_entity.type
_entity.pdbx_description
1 polymer ?
#
loop_
_entity_poly.entity_id
_entity_poly.type
_entity_poly.pdbx_seq_one_letter_code
_entity_poly.pdbx_strand_id
1 'polypeptide(L)'
;MGFDKLSFDLGGETVLERSVRAFDECPEVDELVIVTGASSENAQRAAARCKKPVRLVKGGSTRAESARSGVAAAHGRLVAVHDAARPFVSQSVIADTIAAAARCGAAAPAVPVKDTIKQAKGGNGKTVPEGCMVENTPDRSTLYAVQTPQCFDRAAYLAALDELDEASARLVTDDCSLFELTGRPVELVQGDYANIKITTREDLPRTENGGKKMRSGHGYDVHRLVEGRKLILGGVEVPYEKGLLGHSDADVLAHAVMDAVLGAAALGDIGQHFPDTAEEYAGADSLMLARRVAEIMTEHGWRIENIDATILCQRPKLAPHIPAMRAKLAEAFGMPVDAVSVKATTEEHLGFTGEGLGIAAHAVALIEAV
;
A
#
# COMPACT_ATOMS: atom_id res chain seq x y z
N MET A 1 -9.05 10.20 20.68
CA MET A 1 -8.08 9.08 20.74
C MET A 1 -7.06 9.29 19.65
N GLY A 2 -5.80 9.54 20.00
CA GLY A 2 -4.73 9.77 19.06
C GLY A 2 -4.36 8.45 18.38
N PHE A 3 -4.27 8.45 17.06
CA PHE A 3 -3.69 7.39 16.26
C PHE A 3 -2.19 7.29 16.59
N ASP A 4 -1.73 6.10 17.03
CA ASP A 4 -0.30 5.84 17.22
C ASP A 4 0.38 5.63 15.88
N LYS A 5 0.80 6.74 15.28
CA LYS A 5 1.43 6.77 13.97
C LYS A 5 2.78 6.06 13.90
N LEU A 6 3.51 5.96 15.01
CA LEU A 6 4.83 5.31 15.04
C LEU A 6 4.75 3.78 15.02
N SER A 7 3.63 3.23 15.48
CA SER A 7 3.35 1.79 15.44
C SER A 7 2.63 1.35 14.16
N PHE A 8 2.33 2.27 13.24
CA PHE A 8 1.68 1.90 11.98
C PHE A 8 2.61 1.07 11.10
N ASP A 9 2.08 -0.04 10.57
CA ASP A 9 2.81 -0.96 9.71
C ASP A 9 2.87 -0.44 8.27
N LEU A 10 4.07 -0.32 7.72
CA LEU A 10 4.38 0.08 6.36
C LEU A 10 4.73 -1.12 5.45
N GLY A 11 4.11 -2.29 5.68
CA GLY A 11 4.37 -3.51 4.92
C GLY A 11 5.41 -4.43 5.60
N GLY A 12 5.20 -4.76 6.88
CA GLY A 12 6.05 -5.64 7.70
C GLY A 12 7.08 -4.91 8.57
N GLU A 13 7.10 -3.58 8.52
CA GLU A 13 7.98 -2.71 9.30
C GLU A 13 7.19 -1.49 9.79
N THR A 14 7.28 -1.14 11.07
CA THR A 14 6.59 0.06 11.57
C THR A 14 7.27 1.35 11.11
N VAL A 15 6.53 2.47 11.17
CA VAL A 15 7.06 3.82 10.89
C VAL A 15 8.34 4.08 11.70
N LEU A 16 8.35 3.74 13.00
CA LEU A 16 9.53 3.89 13.84
C LEU A 16 10.69 2.99 13.38
N GLU A 17 10.43 1.70 13.15
CA GLU A 17 11.46 0.75 12.72
C GLU A 17 12.12 1.20 11.43
N ARG A 18 11.33 1.68 10.46
CA ARG A 18 11.84 2.17 9.19
C ARG A 18 12.69 3.43 9.34
N SER A 19 12.26 4.39 10.17
CA SER A 19 13.06 5.58 10.48
C SER A 19 14.39 5.20 11.14
N VAL A 20 14.37 4.31 12.12
CA VAL A 20 15.58 3.83 12.82
C VAL A 20 16.51 3.10 11.86
N ARG A 21 15.99 2.22 11.01
CA ARG A 21 16.77 1.47 10.03
C ARG A 21 17.49 2.37 9.04
N ALA A 22 16.88 3.49 8.61
CA ALA A 22 17.52 4.44 7.70
C ALA A 22 18.85 4.98 8.28
N PHE A 23 18.93 5.21 9.59
CA PHE A 23 20.16 5.65 10.26
C PHE A 23 21.08 4.47 10.62
N ASP A 24 20.54 3.32 10.95
CA ASP A 24 21.35 2.13 11.21
C ASP A 24 22.15 1.67 9.99
N GLU A 25 21.58 1.83 8.81
CA GLU A 25 22.23 1.49 7.54
C GLU A 25 23.16 2.61 6.99
N CYS A 26 23.11 3.83 7.54
CA CYS A 26 23.91 4.95 7.06
C CYS A 26 25.37 4.85 7.55
N PRO A 27 26.39 4.79 6.65
CA PRO A 27 27.79 4.64 7.05
C PRO A 27 28.31 5.77 7.94
N GLU A 28 27.79 6.99 7.79
CA GLU A 28 28.20 8.18 8.52
C GLU A 28 27.64 8.26 9.95
N VAL A 29 26.83 7.29 10.36
CA VAL A 29 26.24 7.21 11.69
C VAL A 29 26.91 6.11 12.50
N ASP A 30 27.44 6.41 13.69
CA ASP A 30 28.15 5.46 14.54
C ASP A 30 27.26 4.84 15.62
N GLU A 31 26.30 5.59 16.15
CA GLU A 31 25.38 5.16 17.21
C GLU A 31 23.98 5.77 17.02
N LEU A 32 22.98 5.16 17.66
CA LEU A 32 21.62 5.68 17.70
C LEU A 32 21.17 5.91 19.14
N VAL A 33 20.46 7.02 19.35
CA VAL A 33 19.77 7.30 20.62
C VAL A 33 18.29 7.45 20.32
N ILE A 34 17.47 6.53 20.79
CA ILE A 34 16.02 6.59 20.64
C ILE A 34 15.42 7.20 21.90
N VAL A 35 14.82 8.39 21.76
CA VAL A 35 14.14 9.07 22.86
C VAL A 35 12.68 8.62 22.87
N THR A 36 12.24 8.03 23.98
CA THR A 36 10.92 7.41 24.09
C THR A 36 10.18 7.89 25.34
N GLY A 37 8.84 7.82 25.31
CA GLY A 37 8.02 7.89 26.52
C GLY A 37 8.22 6.66 27.43
N ALA A 38 7.50 6.61 28.55
CA ALA A 38 7.57 5.45 29.46
C ALA A 38 7.12 4.19 28.71
N SER A 39 7.99 3.15 28.69
CA SER A 39 7.79 1.80 28.12
C SER A 39 7.25 1.76 26.68
N SER A 40 8.10 1.97 25.70
CA SER A 40 7.74 1.75 24.29
C SER A 40 8.28 0.39 23.83
N GLU A 41 7.45 -0.65 23.81
CA GLU A 41 7.79 -1.95 23.21
C GLU A 41 8.22 -1.80 21.75
N ASN A 42 7.61 -0.86 21.02
CA ASN A 42 7.97 -0.53 19.65
C ASN A 42 9.43 -0.01 19.55
N ALA A 43 9.87 0.86 20.48
CA ALA A 43 11.26 1.33 20.53
C ALA A 43 12.25 0.21 20.89
N GLN A 44 11.88 -0.67 21.81
CA GLN A 44 12.71 -1.84 22.16
C GLN A 44 12.86 -2.80 20.98
N ARG A 45 11.77 -3.04 20.25
CA ARG A 45 11.77 -3.88 19.05
C ARG A 45 12.60 -3.27 17.92
N ALA A 46 12.49 -1.95 17.69
CA ALA A 46 13.31 -1.25 16.72
C ALA A 46 14.79 -1.32 17.10
N ALA A 47 15.14 -1.07 18.36
CA ALA A 47 16.52 -1.16 18.86
C ALA A 47 17.12 -2.56 18.71
N ALA A 48 16.34 -3.62 18.97
CA ALA A 48 16.80 -5.00 18.87
C ALA A 48 17.14 -5.44 17.43
N ARG A 49 16.67 -4.71 16.42
CA ARG A 49 16.94 -4.99 14.99
C ARG A 49 18.17 -4.27 14.47
N CYS A 50 18.71 -3.30 15.20
CA CYS A 50 19.85 -2.51 14.76
C CYS A 50 21.18 -3.27 14.85
N LYS A 51 22.07 -2.97 13.92
CA LYS A 51 23.46 -3.46 13.89
C LYS A 51 24.41 -2.57 14.70
N LYS A 52 24.09 -1.28 14.76
CA LYS A 52 24.87 -0.26 15.49
C LYS A 52 24.47 -0.21 16.97
N PRO A 53 25.33 0.34 17.84
CA PRO A 53 24.97 0.59 19.23
C PRO A 53 23.73 1.47 19.35
N VAL A 54 22.74 1.00 20.11
CA VAL A 54 21.49 1.75 20.35
C VAL A 54 21.32 1.99 21.83
N ARG A 55 20.93 3.20 22.17
CA ARG A 55 20.57 3.59 23.54
C ARG A 55 19.14 4.10 23.59
N LEU A 56 18.35 3.58 24.53
CA LEU A 56 17.00 4.08 24.82
C LEU A 56 17.08 5.08 25.96
N VAL A 57 16.48 6.27 25.75
CA VAL A 57 16.50 7.37 26.69
C VAL A 57 15.07 7.85 26.93
N LYS A 58 14.72 8.13 28.19
CA LYS A 58 13.43 8.69 28.53
C LYS A 58 13.36 10.16 28.09
N GLY A 59 12.31 10.54 27.35
CA GLY A 59 12.03 11.93 26.99
C GLY A 59 11.56 12.76 28.19
N GLY A 60 11.64 14.06 28.02
CA GLY A 60 11.12 15.05 28.98
C GLY A 60 9.63 15.37 28.74
N SER A 61 9.15 16.42 29.42
CA SER A 61 7.78 16.89 29.33
C SER A 61 7.53 17.73 28.07
N THR A 62 8.59 18.26 27.47
CA THR A 62 8.58 19.07 26.25
C THR A 62 9.43 18.43 25.15
N ARG A 63 9.25 18.92 23.90
CA ARG A 63 10.10 18.55 22.78
C ARG A 63 11.57 18.90 23.04
N ALA A 64 11.84 20.11 23.54
CA ALA A 64 13.18 20.60 23.84
C ALA A 64 13.88 19.73 24.92
N GLU A 65 13.17 19.40 26.01
CA GLU A 65 13.69 18.50 27.03
C GLU A 65 13.99 17.10 26.51
N SER A 66 13.14 16.58 25.65
CA SER A 66 13.34 15.29 25.01
C SER A 66 14.56 15.30 24.11
N ALA A 67 14.72 16.35 23.26
CA ALA A 67 15.87 16.51 22.40
C ALA A 67 17.18 16.67 23.23
N ARG A 68 17.15 17.48 24.31
CA ARG A 68 18.26 17.62 25.25
C ARG A 68 18.69 16.26 25.84
N SER A 69 17.71 15.48 26.28
CA SER A 69 18.00 14.14 26.86
C SER A 69 18.69 13.22 25.85
N GLY A 70 18.22 13.22 24.60
CA GLY A 70 18.82 12.45 23.50
C GLY A 70 20.23 12.91 23.17
N VAL A 71 20.43 14.22 22.95
CA VAL A 71 21.73 14.81 22.60
C VAL A 71 22.75 14.64 23.74
N ALA A 72 22.34 14.79 25.00
CA ALA A 72 23.20 14.58 26.16
C ALA A 72 23.69 13.12 26.27
N ALA A 73 22.85 12.16 25.86
CA ALA A 73 23.18 10.73 25.91
C ALA A 73 24.05 10.27 24.74
N ALA A 74 24.16 11.05 23.65
CA ALA A 74 25.03 10.77 22.52
C ALA A 74 26.50 11.03 22.85
N HIS A 75 27.41 10.32 22.16
CA HIS A 75 28.87 10.48 22.36
C HIS A 75 29.55 11.14 21.15
N GLY A 76 28.94 11.10 19.97
CA GLY A 76 29.47 11.68 18.76
C GLY A 76 29.73 13.18 18.87
N ARG A 77 30.68 13.69 18.11
CA ARG A 77 30.93 15.13 17.98
C ARG A 77 29.74 15.84 17.31
N LEU A 78 29.15 15.20 16.31
CA LEU A 78 27.94 15.66 15.65
C LEU A 78 26.72 14.85 16.16
N VAL A 79 25.58 15.48 16.19
CA VAL A 79 24.30 14.85 16.45
C VAL A 79 23.31 15.15 15.33
N ALA A 80 22.55 14.16 14.92
CA ALA A 80 21.48 14.28 13.94
C ALA A 80 20.14 14.06 14.64
N VAL A 81 19.38 15.12 14.84
CA VAL A 81 18.04 15.05 15.45
C VAL A 81 17.01 14.79 14.37
N HIS A 82 16.31 13.67 14.49
CA HIS A 82 15.35 13.23 13.47
C HIS A 82 13.96 12.95 14.04
N ASP A 83 12.95 13.37 13.31
CA ASP A 83 11.57 13.02 13.58
C ASP A 83 11.30 11.55 13.24
N ALA A 84 11.04 10.72 14.23
CA ALA A 84 10.71 9.29 14.03
C ALA A 84 9.48 9.08 13.11
N ALA A 85 8.69 10.12 12.88
CA ALA A 85 7.56 10.14 11.96
C ALA A 85 7.93 10.46 10.49
N ARG A 86 9.22 10.45 10.13
CA ARG A 86 9.73 10.60 8.74
C ARG A 86 10.42 9.31 8.26
N PRO A 87 9.67 8.24 7.97
CA PRO A 87 10.26 6.94 7.65
C PRO A 87 10.89 6.86 6.25
N PHE A 88 10.79 7.92 5.44
CA PHE A 88 11.24 7.91 4.03
C PHE A 88 12.48 8.76 3.79
N VAL A 89 13.24 9.07 4.83
CA VAL A 89 14.51 9.77 4.67
C VAL A 89 15.51 8.90 3.90
N SER A 90 16.15 9.47 2.85
CA SER A 90 17.13 8.75 2.05
C SER A 90 18.54 8.83 2.66
N GLN A 91 19.38 7.85 2.31
CA GLN A 91 20.78 7.81 2.74
C GLN A 91 21.56 9.07 2.31
N SER A 92 21.30 9.58 1.10
CA SER A 92 21.94 10.79 0.60
C SER A 92 21.57 12.02 1.44
N VAL A 93 20.29 12.19 1.80
CA VAL A 93 19.85 13.31 2.65
C VAL A 93 20.52 13.26 4.03
N ILE A 94 20.67 12.07 4.63
CA ILE A 94 21.36 11.89 5.91
C ILE A 94 22.83 12.29 5.77
N ALA A 95 23.54 11.70 4.81
CA ALA A 95 24.98 11.92 4.60
C ALA A 95 25.31 13.38 4.25
N ASP A 96 24.56 13.99 3.33
CA ASP A 96 24.76 15.37 2.91
C ASP A 96 24.55 16.36 4.05
N THR A 97 23.54 16.11 4.91
CA THR A 97 23.26 16.96 6.07
C THR A 97 24.37 16.83 7.12
N ILE A 98 24.86 15.61 7.39
CA ILE A 98 25.99 15.38 8.31
C ILE A 98 27.25 16.07 7.78
N ALA A 99 27.55 15.92 6.48
CA ALA A 99 28.71 16.53 5.85
C ALA A 99 28.67 18.08 5.91
N ALA A 100 27.51 18.70 5.71
CA ALA A 100 27.33 20.14 5.86
C ALA A 100 27.52 20.58 7.32
N ALA A 101 26.88 19.91 8.28
CA ALA A 101 27.07 20.21 9.70
C ALA A 101 28.52 20.04 10.17
N ALA A 102 29.27 19.11 9.58
CA ALA A 102 30.69 18.94 9.87
C ALA A 102 31.54 20.15 9.44
N ARG A 103 31.10 20.88 8.41
CA ARG A 103 31.79 22.09 7.88
C ARG A 103 31.38 23.37 8.63
N CYS A 104 30.11 23.57 8.88
CA CYS A 104 29.58 24.85 9.37
C CYS A 104 28.99 24.80 10.79
N GLY A 105 28.95 23.64 11.42
CA GLY A 105 28.44 23.45 12.79
C GLY A 105 26.96 23.16 12.91
N ALA A 106 26.13 23.52 11.92
CA ALA A 106 24.70 23.19 11.90
C ALA A 106 24.17 23.13 10.47
N ALA A 107 23.34 22.12 10.16
CA ALA A 107 22.70 21.98 8.86
C ALA A 107 21.35 21.26 8.94
N ALA A 108 20.47 21.55 7.98
CA ALA A 108 19.19 20.89 7.83
C ALA A 108 18.82 20.68 6.35
N PRO A 109 18.16 19.58 6.00
CA PRO A 109 17.62 19.39 4.66
C PRO A 109 16.35 20.22 4.48
N ALA A 110 16.19 20.81 3.30
CA ALA A 110 15.02 21.61 2.97
C ALA A 110 14.64 21.46 1.50
N VAL A 111 13.36 21.64 1.20
CA VAL A 111 12.83 21.64 -0.17
C VAL A 111 12.16 22.98 -0.47
N PRO A 112 12.24 23.50 -1.71
CA PRO A 112 11.50 24.68 -2.11
C PRO A 112 10.00 24.52 -1.86
N VAL A 113 9.33 25.55 -1.36
CA VAL A 113 7.87 25.53 -1.18
C VAL A 113 7.17 25.54 -2.53
N LYS A 114 6.27 24.58 -2.78
CA LYS A 114 5.51 24.46 -4.05
C LYS A 114 4.29 25.37 -4.09
N ASP A 115 3.58 25.50 -2.98
CA ASP A 115 2.34 26.28 -2.91
C ASP A 115 2.64 27.76 -2.63
N THR A 116 1.69 28.63 -2.99
CA THR A 116 1.74 30.02 -2.59
C THR A 116 1.39 30.17 -1.11
N ILE A 117 2.34 30.62 -0.31
CA ILE A 117 2.12 30.84 1.13
C ILE A 117 1.47 32.20 1.36
N LYS A 118 0.43 32.21 2.20
CA LYS A 118 -0.22 33.43 2.67
C LYS A 118 0.01 33.58 4.16
N GLN A 119 0.54 34.72 4.56
CA GLN A 119 0.56 35.13 5.95
C GLN A 119 -0.81 35.72 6.28
N ALA A 120 -1.44 35.24 7.34
CA ALA A 120 -2.78 35.65 7.73
C ALA A 120 -2.78 36.46 9.01
N LYS A 121 -3.55 37.55 9.05
CA LYS A 121 -3.74 38.36 10.24
C LYS A 121 -4.63 37.62 11.24
N GLY A 122 -4.12 37.38 12.46
CA GLY A 122 -4.85 36.66 13.49
C GLY A 122 -4.93 35.14 13.29
N GLY A 123 -4.08 34.57 12.47
CA GLY A 123 -3.96 33.11 12.30
C GLY A 123 -3.52 32.41 13.61
N ASN A 124 -4.02 31.19 13.85
CA ASN A 124 -3.71 30.38 15.02
C ASN A 124 -2.83 29.15 14.72
N GLY A 125 -2.42 28.98 13.45
CA GLY A 125 -1.59 27.87 13.01
C GLY A 125 -2.28 26.47 13.03
N LYS A 126 -3.60 26.40 13.30
CA LYS A 126 -4.35 25.13 13.38
C LYS A 126 -5.46 25.01 12.35
N THR A 127 -6.28 26.05 12.26
CA THR A 127 -7.41 26.14 11.32
C THR A 127 -7.45 27.53 10.73
N VAL A 128 -8.05 27.68 9.55
CA VAL A 128 -8.34 29.01 9.00
C VAL A 128 -9.59 29.54 9.70
N PRO A 129 -9.48 30.58 10.57
CA PRO A 129 -10.66 31.15 11.24
C PRO A 129 -11.61 31.79 10.22
N GLU A 130 -12.90 31.83 10.54
CA GLU A 130 -13.89 32.56 9.75
C GLU A 130 -13.50 34.05 9.67
N GLY A 131 -13.56 34.64 8.48
CA GLY A 131 -13.17 36.04 8.26
C GLY A 131 -11.67 36.31 8.32
N CYS A 132 -10.82 35.29 8.31
CA CYS A 132 -9.36 35.43 8.30
C CYS A 132 -8.88 36.12 7.03
N MET A 133 -8.19 37.26 7.18
CA MET A 133 -7.71 38.07 6.04
C MET A 133 -6.22 37.84 5.77
N VAL A 134 -5.85 37.85 4.51
CA VAL A 134 -4.44 37.81 4.10
C VAL A 134 -3.78 39.12 4.51
N GLU A 135 -2.65 39.03 5.21
CA GLU A 135 -1.80 40.15 5.56
C GLU A 135 -0.69 40.38 4.51
N ASN A 136 -0.02 39.28 4.13
CA ASN A 136 1.09 39.32 3.20
C ASN A 136 1.22 38.02 2.40
N THR A 137 1.90 38.09 1.26
CA THR A 137 2.32 36.95 0.47
C THR A 137 3.83 37.00 0.33
N PRO A 138 4.58 36.21 1.12
CA PRO A 138 6.03 36.18 1.03
C PRO A 138 6.50 35.73 -0.37
N ASP A 139 7.67 36.18 -0.77
CA ASP A 139 8.31 35.72 -2.01
C ASP A 139 8.66 34.24 -1.89
N ARG A 140 7.93 33.40 -2.64
CA ARG A 140 8.11 31.96 -2.61
C ARG A 140 9.51 31.51 -3.01
N SER A 141 10.23 32.28 -3.82
CA SER A 141 11.59 31.93 -4.25
C SER A 141 12.60 31.87 -3.10
N THR A 142 12.28 32.50 -1.97
CA THR A 142 13.09 32.52 -0.74
C THR A 142 12.58 31.57 0.35
N LEU A 143 11.49 30.82 0.10
CA LEU A 143 10.87 29.97 1.10
C LEU A 143 11.22 28.51 0.89
N TYR A 144 11.66 27.88 1.98
CA TYR A 144 12.00 26.46 2.02
C TYR A 144 11.25 25.77 3.16
N ALA A 145 10.71 24.57 2.89
CA ALA A 145 10.16 23.71 3.90
C ALA A 145 11.26 22.83 4.48
N VAL A 146 11.63 23.10 5.74
CA VAL A 146 12.70 22.40 6.44
C VAL A 146 12.23 21.01 6.87
N GLN A 147 13.13 20.06 6.75
CA GLN A 147 12.91 18.66 7.11
C GLN A 147 13.88 18.24 8.24
N THR A 148 13.90 16.95 8.54
CA THR A 148 14.92 16.32 9.39
C THR A 148 15.56 15.13 8.65
N PRO A 149 16.84 14.76 9.00
CA PRO A 149 17.59 15.09 10.21
C PRO A 149 18.09 16.54 10.22
N GLN A 150 18.06 17.17 11.39
CA GLN A 150 18.76 18.43 11.63
C GLN A 150 20.05 18.11 12.38
N CYS A 151 21.18 18.43 11.80
CA CYS A 151 22.49 18.02 12.28
C CYS A 151 23.26 19.18 12.91
N PHE A 152 23.89 18.93 14.05
CA PHE A 152 24.57 19.97 14.84
C PHE A 152 25.87 19.46 15.45
N ASP A 153 26.81 20.37 15.71
CA ASP A 153 27.86 20.13 16.69
C ASP A 153 27.22 19.97 18.07
N ARG A 154 27.49 18.83 18.71
CA ARG A 154 26.85 18.45 19.97
C ARG A 154 27.10 19.44 21.08
N ALA A 155 28.34 19.94 21.22
CA ALA A 155 28.67 20.86 22.27
C ALA A 155 28.00 22.22 22.04
N ALA A 156 27.95 22.69 20.80
CA ALA A 156 27.26 23.92 20.43
C ALA A 156 25.75 23.83 20.66
N TYR A 157 25.16 22.66 20.37
CA TYR A 157 23.69 22.40 20.62
C TYR A 157 23.37 22.51 22.10
N LEU A 158 24.14 21.83 22.98
CA LEU A 158 23.92 21.90 24.40
C LEU A 158 24.13 23.31 24.98
N ALA A 159 25.16 24.00 24.53
CA ALA A 159 25.39 25.39 24.90
C ALA A 159 24.24 26.32 24.47
N ALA A 160 23.72 26.15 23.25
CA ALA A 160 22.59 26.94 22.79
C ALA A 160 21.31 26.70 23.63
N LEU A 161 21.08 25.48 24.09
CA LEU A 161 19.96 25.18 25.01
C LEU A 161 20.14 25.83 26.39
N ASP A 162 21.40 25.99 26.88
CA ASP A 162 21.68 26.59 28.17
C ASP A 162 21.63 28.15 28.11
N GLU A 163 21.77 28.74 26.91
CA GLU A 163 21.64 30.19 26.68
C GLU A 163 20.19 30.68 26.58
N LEU A 164 19.23 29.81 26.34
CA LEU A 164 17.81 30.20 26.19
C LEU A 164 17.16 30.54 27.54
N ASP A 165 16.54 31.69 27.60
CA ASP A 165 15.58 32.00 28.67
C ASP A 165 14.21 31.34 28.37
N GLU A 166 13.30 31.36 29.39
CA GLU A 166 11.97 30.76 29.26
C GLU A 166 11.14 31.40 28.12
N ALA A 167 11.31 32.68 27.83
CA ALA A 167 10.54 33.39 26.81
C ALA A 167 11.00 32.92 25.40
N SER A 168 12.31 32.88 25.18
CA SER A 168 12.92 32.41 23.94
C SER A 168 12.68 30.92 23.71
N ALA A 169 12.72 30.10 24.75
CA ALA A 169 12.43 28.67 24.66
C ALA A 169 11.02 28.36 24.11
N ARG A 170 10.04 29.25 24.33
CA ARG A 170 8.68 29.13 23.77
C ARG A 170 8.60 29.43 22.27
N LEU A 171 9.60 30.10 21.71
CA LEU A 171 9.68 30.44 20.29
C LEU A 171 10.37 29.33 19.45
N VAL A 172 10.99 28.37 20.10
CA VAL A 172 11.67 27.24 19.44
C VAL A 172 10.63 26.32 18.80
N THR A 173 10.55 26.35 17.48
CA THR A 173 9.64 25.50 16.69
C THR A 173 10.29 24.21 16.23
N ASP A 174 11.61 24.27 15.97
CA ASP A 174 12.45 23.14 15.59
C ASP A 174 13.88 23.35 16.14
N ASP A 175 14.79 22.40 15.88
CA ASP A 175 16.15 22.50 16.45
C ASP A 175 17.03 23.54 15.71
N CYS A 176 16.70 23.88 14.46
CA CYS A 176 17.35 24.97 13.74
C CYS A 176 17.03 26.34 14.37
N SER A 177 15.78 26.56 14.77
CA SER A 177 15.38 27.83 15.41
C SER A 177 16.08 28.07 16.75
N LEU A 178 16.55 27.03 17.45
CA LEU A 178 17.41 27.15 18.59
C LEU A 178 18.74 27.85 18.24
N PHE A 179 19.36 27.44 17.10
CA PHE A 179 20.60 28.04 16.63
C PHE A 179 20.40 29.47 16.15
N GLU A 180 19.31 29.73 15.43
CA GLU A 180 18.97 31.09 14.95
C GLU A 180 18.74 32.06 16.10
N LEU A 181 17.99 31.67 17.15
CA LEU A 181 17.75 32.50 18.33
C LEU A 181 19.02 32.82 19.14
N THR A 182 20.03 31.94 19.05
CA THR A 182 21.32 32.13 19.70
C THR A 182 22.40 32.71 18.76
N GLY A 183 21.97 33.19 17.58
CA GLY A 183 22.88 33.87 16.61
C GLY A 183 23.83 32.95 15.88
N ARG A 184 23.56 31.64 15.85
CA ARG A 184 24.38 30.64 15.16
C ARG A 184 23.82 30.35 13.76
N PRO A 185 24.64 30.31 12.71
CA PRO A 185 24.18 30.04 11.35
C PRO A 185 23.76 28.55 11.19
N VAL A 186 22.77 28.30 10.33
CA VAL A 186 22.35 26.98 9.89
C VAL A 186 22.43 26.90 8.38
N GLU A 187 23.13 25.91 7.84
CA GLU A 187 23.21 25.66 6.39
C GLU A 187 22.03 24.84 5.94
N LEU A 188 21.30 25.25 4.89
CA LEU A 188 20.27 24.42 4.25
C LEU A 188 20.90 23.59 3.15
N VAL A 189 20.66 22.28 3.17
CA VAL A 189 21.05 21.34 2.12
C VAL A 189 19.81 20.87 1.35
N GLN A 190 20.03 20.30 0.15
CA GLN A 190 18.93 19.78 -0.66
C GLN A 190 18.25 18.62 0.06
N GLY A 191 16.95 18.78 0.36
CA GLY A 191 16.08 17.75 0.89
C GLY A 191 15.36 16.97 -0.21
N ASP A 192 14.48 16.07 0.20
CA ASP A 192 13.67 15.23 -0.70
C ASP A 192 12.17 15.40 -0.37
N TYR A 193 11.33 15.63 -1.37
CA TYR A 193 9.89 15.70 -1.20
C TYR A 193 9.29 14.37 -0.70
N ALA A 194 9.96 13.24 -0.97
CA ALA A 194 9.56 11.94 -0.42
C ALA A 194 9.77 11.84 1.10
N ASN A 195 10.65 12.66 1.69
CA ASN A 195 10.92 12.69 3.14
C ASN A 195 9.80 13.41 3.90
N ILE A 196 8.56 12.95 3.71
CA ILE A 196 7.37 13.51 4.37
C ILE A 196 7.35 13.19 5.86
N LYS A 197 6.69 14.06 6.64
CA LYS A 197 6.38 13.81 8.05
C LYS A 197 4.95 13.27 8.16
N ILE A 198 4.79 12.07 8.66
CA ILE A 198 3.48 11.49 8.95
C ILE A 198 2.90 12.18 10.18
N THR A 199 1.87 13.02 9.97
CA THR A 199 1.17 13.77 11.00
C THR A 199 -0.27 13.32 11.16
N THR A 200 -0.93 13.00 10.07
CA THR A 200 -2.31 12.54 9.99
C THR A 200 -2.41 11.19 9.29
N ARG A 201 -3.60 10.59 9.24
CA ARG A 201 -3.81 9.33 8.50
C ARG A 201 -3.66 9.50 6.99
N GLU A 202 -3.93 10.69 6.50
CA GLU A 202 -3.84 11.05 5.08
C GLU A 202 -2.38 11.12 4.61
N ASP A 203 -1.42 11.38 5.53
CA ASP A 203 0.01 11.38 5.24
C ASP A 203 0.61 9.98 5.18
N LEU A 204 -0.10 9.00 5.75
CA LEU A 204 0.30 7.62 5.55
C LEU A 204 0.31 7.41 4.05
N PRO A 205 1.40 6.84 3.47
CA PRO A 205 1.28 6.33 2.14
C PRO A 205 -0.04 5.57 2.17
N ARG A 206 -0.97 5.89 1.28
CA ARG A 206 -1.96 4.88 0.96
C ARG A 206 -1.07 3.70 0.73
N THR A 207 -0.98 2.82 1.72
CA THR A 207 -0.30 1.57 1.50
C THR A 207 -0.95 1.11 0.22
N GLU A 208 -0.26 1.28 -0.89
CA GLU A 208 -0.36 0.29 -1.93
C GLU A 208 -0.09 -0.93 -1.07
N ASN A 209 -1.20 -1.53 -0.59
CA ASN A 209 -1.25 -2.64 0.38
C ASN A 209 -0.15 -3.55 -0.04
N GLY A 210 1.04 -3.51 0.63
CA GLY A 210 2.34 -3.97 0.22
C GLY A 210 2.16 -4.64 -1.12
N GLY A 211 2.18 -3.90 -2.26
CA GLY A 211 1.48 -4.02 -3.52
C GLY A 211 0.91 -5.41 -3.69
N LYS A 212 -0.29 -5.68 -3.12
CA LYS A 212 -0.85 -7.01 -3.14
C LYS A 212 -0.81 -7.41 -4.59
N LYS A 213 0.02 -8.38 -4.90
CA LYS A 213 0.34 -8.74 -6.27
C LYS A 213 -0.95 -9.15 -6.94
N MET A 214 -1.55 -8.23 -7.68
CA MET A 214 -2.75 -8.49 -8.46
C MET A 214 -2.35 -9.07 -9.82
N ARG A 215 -3.10 -10.04 -10.27
CA ARG A 215 -2.95 -10.64 -11.59
C ARG A 215 -4.30 -10.80 -12.24
N SER A 216 -4.35 -10.68 -13.56
CA SER A 216 -5.53 -11.00 -14.36
C SER A 216 -5.25 -12.22 -15.23
N GLY A 217 -6.27 -13.03 -15.43
CA GLY A 217 -6.26 -14.13 -16.37
C GLY A 217 -7.48 -14.09 -17.28
N HIS A 218 -7.34 -14.68 -18.45
CA HIS A 218 -8.40 -14.83 -19.43
C HIS A 218 -8.61 -16.32 -19.72
N GLY A 219 -9.87 -16.76 -19.73
CA GLY A 219 -10.27 -18.10 -20.14
C GLY A 219 -11.25 -18.04 -21.31
N TYR A 220 -11.18 -19.04 -22.14
CA TYR A 220 -12.08 -19.25 -23.29
C TYR A 220 -12.39 -20.72 -23.41
N ASP A 221 -13.70 -21.05 -23.56
CA ASP A 221 -14.13 -22.40 -23.88
C ASP A 221 -15.27 -22.38 -24.90
N VAL A 222 -15.41 -23.47 -25.64
CA VAL A 222 -16.43 -23.62 -26.68
C VAL A 222 -16.88 -25.08 -26.79
N HIS A 223 -18.19 -25.27 -26.83
CA HIS A 223 -18.78 -26.59 -27.04
C HIS A 223 -19.86 -26.58 -28.11
N ARG A 224 -19.93 -27.71 -28.86
CA ARG A 224 -20.95 -27.91 -29.91
C ARG A 224 -22.32 -28.19 -29.28
N LEU A 225 -23.35 -27.64 -29.86
CA LEU A 225 -24.77 -27.96 -29.53
C LEU A 225 -25.20 -29.28 -30.24
N VAL A 226 -25.76 -30.21 -29.46
CA VAL A 226 -26.28 -31.51 -29.94
C VAL A 226 -27.64 -31.80 -29.30
N GLU A 227 -28.43 -32.61 -29.97
CA GLU A 227 -29.71 -33.09 -29.45
C GLU A 227 -29.50 -34.15 -28.33
N GLY A 228 -30.50 -34.29 -27.45
CA GLY A 228 -30.50 -35.33 -26.44
C GLY A 228 -29.64 -35.10 -25.21
N ARG A 229 -29.03 -33.92 -25.08
CA ARG A 229 -28.29 -33.50 -23.88
C ARG A 229 -28.96 -32.28 -23.21
N LYS A 230 -28.81 -32.16 -21.92
CA LYS A 230 -29.22 -30.98 -21.17
C LYS A 230 -28.27 -29.82 -21.46
N LEU A 231 -28.80 -28.62 -21.52
CA LEU A 231 -27.95 -27.40 -21.58
C LEU A 231 -27.70 -26.92 -20.16
N ILE A 232 -26.42 -27.01 -19.72
CA ILE A 232 -25.98 -26.55 -18.41
C ILE A 232 -24.99 -25.39 -18.63
N LEU A 233 -25.24 -24.24 -17.97
CA LEU A 233 -24.40 -23.06 -18.03
C LEU A 233 -24.31 -22.43 -16.65
N GLY A 234 -23.08 -22.28 -16.11
CA GLY A 234 -22.83 -21.79 -14.75
C GLY A 234 -23.57 -22.64 -13.69
N GLY A 235 -23.62 -23.97 -13.90
CA GLY A 235 -24.33 -24.93 -13.07
C GLY A 235 -25.85 -24.83 -13.14
N VAL A 236 -26.44 -24.05 -14.05
CA VAL A 236 -27.87 -23.86 -14.22
C VAL A 236 -28.36 -24.65 -15.43
N GLU A 237 -29.34 -25.54 -15.25
CA GLU A 237 -30.03 -26.19 -16.37
C GLU A 237 -30.94 -25.18 -17.07
N VAL A 238 -30.62 -24.87 -18.33
CA VAL A 238 -31.39 -23.96 -19.17
C VAL A 238 -32.31 -24.76 -20.08
N PRO A 239 -33.63 -24.57 -20.04
CA PRO A 239 -34.58 -25.28 -20.89
C PRO A 239 -34.29 -24.98 -22.37
N TYR A 240 -33.85 -26.00 -23.10
CA TYR A 240 -33.54 -25.90 -24.54
C TYR A 240 -33.57 -27.31 -25.16
N GLU A 241 -33.87 -27.42 -26.44
CA GLU A 241 -33.93 -28.68 -27.19
C GLU A 241 -32.57 -29.35 -27.41
N LYS A 242 -31.50 -28.59 -27.29
CA LYS A 242 -30.11 -29.05 -27.46
C LYS A 242 -29.30 -28.75 -26.21
N GLY A 243 -28.28 -29.55 -25.95
CA GLY A 243 -27.30 -29.30 -24.92
C GLY A 243 -25.89 -29.37 -25.48
N LEU A 244 -24.89 -29.09 -24.66
CA LEU A 244 -23.48 -29.03 -25.07
C LEU A 244 -22.84 -30.42 -25.05
N LEU A 245 -22.01 -30.70 -26.05
CA LEU A 245 -21.24 -31.95 -26.17
C LEU A 245 -19.89 -31.79 -25.46
N GLY A 246 -19.61 -32.65 -24.48
CA GLY A 246 -18.34 -32.73 -23.76
C GLY A 246 -18.26 -33.97 -22.88
N HIS A 247 -17.10 -34.18 -22.23
CA HIS A 247 -16.83 -35.33 -21.35
C HIS A 247 -17.46 -35.19 -19.96
N SER A 248 -17.61 -33.94 -19.46
CA SER A 248 -18.31 -33.57 -18.22
C SER A 248 -19.77 -33.21 -18.51
N ASP A 249 -20.37 -32.37 -17.70
CA ASP A 249 -21.67 -31.71 -17.99
C ASP A 249 -21.56 -30.67 -19.13
N ALA A 250 -20.32 -30.42 -19.65
CA ALA A 250 -19.98 -29.49 -20.72
C ALA A 250 -20.39 -28.04 -20.44
N ASP A 251 -20.27 -27.60 -19.19
CA ASP A 251 -20.56 -26.22 -18.78
C ASP A 251 -19.45 -25.27 -19.24
N VAL A 252 -19.61 -24.77 -20.47
CA VAL A 252 -18.66 -23.87 -21.13
C VAL A 252 -18.39 -22.60 -20.33
N LEU A 253 -19.36 -22.11 -19.54
CA LEU A 253 -19.18 -20.93 -18.71
C LEU A 253 -18.28 -21.21 -17.50
N ALA A 254 -18.55 -22.30 -16.78
CA ALA A 254 -17.73 -22.70 -15.65
C ALA A 254 -16.29 -23.03 -16.07
N HIS A 255 -16.10 -23.70 -17.21
CA HIS A 255 -14.78 -24.01 -17.77
C HIS A 255 -13.99 -22.74 -18.10
N ALA A 256 -14.58 -21.77 -18.82
CA ALA A 256 -13.91 -20.51 -19.13
C ALA A 256 -13.53 -19.72 -17.86
N VAL A 257 -14.38 -19.74 -16.82
CA VAL A 257 -14.07 -19.09 -15.55
C VAL A 257 -12.93 -19.79 -14.82
N MET A 258 -12.91 -21.12 -14.76
CA MET A 258 -11.82 -21.87 -14.14
C MET A 258 -10.47 -21.62 -14.84
N ASP A 259 -10.45 -21.61 -16.17
CA ASP A 259 -9.25 -21.30 -16.94
C ASP A 259 -8.76 -19.86 -16.73
N ALA A 260 -9.66 -18.89 -16.62
CA ALA A 260 -9.30 -17.53 -16.28
C ALA A 260 -8.64 -17.43 -14.90
N VAL A 261 -9.17 -18.14 -13.91
CA VAL A 261 -8.66 -18.14 -12.52
C VAL A 261 -7.29 -18.82 -12.44
N LEU A 262 -7.14 -20.02 -13.01
CA LEU A 262 -5.87 -20.77 -13.04
C LEU A 262 -4.80 -20.02 -13.84
N GLY A 263 -5.17 -19.48 -14.99
CA GLY A 263 -4.28 -18.70 -15.84
C GLY A 263 -3.75 -17.44 -15.16
N ALA A 264 -4.59 -16.74 -14.37
CA ALA A 264 -4.17 -15.58 -13.58
C ALA A 264 -3.05 -15.94 -12.58
N ALA A 265 -3.12 -17.12 -11.98
CA ALA A 265 -2.12 -17.62 -11.04
C ALA A 265 -0.89 -18.24 -11.73
N ALA A 266 -0.89 -18.38 -13.07
CA ALA A 266 0.08 -19.10 -13.86
C ALA A 266 0.16 -20.61 -13.48
N LEU A 267 -0.99 -21.21 -13.20
CA LEU A 267 -1.14 -22.63 -12.82
C LEU A 267 -1.64 -23.52 -13.99
N GLY A 268 -1.62 -23.02 -15.23
CA GLY A 268 -2.05 -23.75 -16.42
C GLY A 268 -3.56 -23.65 -16.66
N ASP A 269 -4.19 -24.73 -17.05
CA ASP A 269 -5.58 -24.85 -17.45
C ASP A 269 -6.30 -26.02 -16.73
N ILE A 270 -7.63 -26.12 -16.90
CA ILE A 270 -8.42 -27.18 -16.30
C ILE A 270 -8.01 -28.58 -16.78
N GLY A 271 -7.53 -28.72 -18.01
CA GLY A 271 -7.10 -30.01 -18.56
C GLY A 271 -5.87 -30.60 -17.86
N GLN A 272 -5.00 -29.73 -17.31
CA GLN A 272 -3.85 -30.17 -16.51
C GLN A 272 -4.25 -30.65 -15.12
N HIS A 273 -5.27 -30.03 -14.50
CA HIS A 273 -5.74 -30.36 -13.15
C HIS A 273 -6.77 -31.48 -13.14
N PHE A 274 -7.58 -31.58 -14.21
CA PHE A 274 -8.72 -32.51 -14.32
C PHE A 274 -8.68 -33.16 -15.71
N PRO A 275 -7.73 -34.06 -15.97
CA PRO A 275 -7.58 -34.65 -17.30
C PRO A 275 -8.79 -35.50 -17.68
N ASP A 276 -9.27 -35.36 -18.91
CA ASP A 276 -10.42 -36.10 -19.48
C ASP A 276 -10.19 -37.63 -19.50
N THR A 277 -8.95 -38.08 -19.35
CA THR A 277 -8.60 -39.50 -19.28
C THR A 277 -8.82 -40.15 -17.92
N ALA A 278 -9.09 -39.34 -16.86
CA ALA A 278 -9.35 -39.83 -15.51
C ALA A 278 -10.83 -40.17 -15.34
N GLU A 279 -11.14 -41.45 -15.05
CA GLU A 279 -12.51 -41.94 -14.87
C GLU A 279 -13.28 -41.21 -13.76
N GLU A 280 -12.56 -40.67 -12.76
CA GLU A 280 -13.15 -39.94 -11.64
C GLU A 280 -13.85 -38.63 -12.04
N TYR A 281 -13.50 -38.05 -13.20
CA TYR A 281 -14.09 -36.80 -13.72
C TYR A 281 -15.11 -37.03 -14.85
N ALA A 282 -15.33 -38.28 -15.24
CA ALA A 282 -16.32 -38.62 -16.27
C ALA A 282 -17.74 -38.25 -15.80
N GLY A 283 -18.39 -37.28 -16.48
CA GLY A 283 -19.69 -36.75 -16.10
C GLY A 283 -19.71 -35.87 -14.85
N ALA A 284 -18.56 -35.39 -14.44
CA ALA A 284 -18.43 -34.51 -13.26
C ALA A 284 -19.24 -33.21 -13.40
N ASP A 285 -19.79 -32.76 -12.31
CA ASP A 285 -20.40 -31.43 -12.16
C ASP A 285 -19.28 -30.37 -12.19
N SER A 286 -19.30 -29.48 -13.19
CA SER A 286 -18.30 -28.44 -13.34
C SER A 286 -18.22 -27.48 -12.16
N LEU A 287 -19.29 -27.32 -11.36
CA LEU A 287 -19.22 -26.53 -10.12
C LEU A 287 -18.44 -27.24 -9.02
N MET A 288 -18.43 -28.58 -9.00
CA MET A 288 -17.54 -29.32 -8.10
C MET A 288 -16.07 -29.06 -8.45
N LEU A 289 -15.73 -29.07 -9.74
CA LEU A 289 -14.38 -28.75 -10.22
C LEU A 289 -14.02 -27.28 -9.88
N ALA A 290 -14.97 -26.35 -10.02
CA ALA A 290 -14.76 -24.94 -9.67
C ALA A 290 -14.44 -24.76 -8.17
N ARG A 291 -15.09 -25.52 -7.27
CA ARG A 291 -14.73 -25.51 -5.83
C ARG A 291 -13.30 -25.99 -5.61
N ARG A 292 -12.87 -27.05 -6.33
CA ARG A 292 -11.49 -27.53 -6.22
C ARG A 292 -10.47 -26.51 -6.77
N VAL A 293 -10.80 -25.77 -7.83
CA VAL A 293 -9.98 -24.65 -8.31
C VAL A 293 -9.85 -23.57 -7.24
N ALA A 294 -10.92 -23.20 -6.55
CA ALA A 294 -10.88 -22.23 -5.46
C ALA A 294 -9.98 -22.69 -4.28
N GLU A 295 -9.98 -23.98 -3.96
CA GLU A 295 -9.06 -24.58 -2.97
C GLU A 295 -7.61 -24.47 -3.46
N ILE A 296 -7.31 -24.87 -4.70
CA ILE A 296 -5.99 -24.76 -5.32
C ILE A 296 -5.47 -23.30 -5.27
N MET A 297 -6.32 -22.33 -5.56
CA MET A 297 -5.95 -20.91 -5.47
C MET A 297 -5.53 -20.54 -4.05
N THR A 298 -6.29 -20.97 -3.05
CA THR A 298 -5.99 -20.73 -1.63
C THR A 298 -4.67 -21.40 -1.21
N GLU A 299 -4.46 -22.66 -1.61
CA GLU A 299 -3.24 -23.43 -1.35
C GLU A 299 -1.98 -22.73 -1.92
N HIS A 300 -2.14 -21.98 -3.03
CA HIS A 300 -1.06 -21.21 -3.68
C HIS A 300 -0.99 -19.73 -3.22
N GLY A 301 -1.72 -19.35 -2.18
CA GLY A 301 -1.69 -18.00 -1.60
C GLY A 301 -2.37 -16.94 -2.47
N TRP A 302 -3.41 -17.33 -3.22
CA TRP A 302 -4.20 -16.42 -4.04
C TRP A 302 -5.65 -16.34 -3.57
N ARG A 303 -6.24 -15.15 -3.66
CA ARG A 303 -7.65 -14.88 -3.49
C ARG A 303 -8.25 -14.35 -4.79
N ILE A 304 -9.44 -14.83 -5.15
CA ILE A 304 -10.17 -14.34 -6.32
C ILE A 304 -10.93 -13.08 -5.89
N GLU A 305 -10.70 -11.97 -6.59
CA GLU A 305 -11.29 -10.66 -6.28
C GLU A 305 -12.51 -10.35 -7.15
N ASN A 306 -12.46 -10.73 -8.44
CA ASN A 306 -13.53 -10.44 -9.38
C ASN A 306 -13.52 -11.44 -10.54
N ILE A 307 -14.72 -11.78 -11.01
CA ILE A 307 -14.95 -12.58 -12.22
C ILE A 307 -15.90 -11.80 -13.13
N ASP A 308 -15.54 -11.65 -14.39
CA ASP A 308 -16.39 -11.10 -15.44
C ASP A 308 -16.43 -12.05 -16.64
N ALA A 309 -17.61 -12.60 -16.96
CA ALA A 309 -17.77 -13.58 -18.03
C ALA A 309 -18.84 -13.15 -19.05
N THR A 310 -18.63 -13.54 -20.29
CA THR A 310 -19.56 -13.29 -21.41
C THR A 310 -19.82 -14.57 -22.17
N ILE A 311 -21.10 -14.96 -22.28
CA ILE A 311 -21.55 -16.11 -23.04
C ILE A 311 -21.97 -15.65 -24.45
N LEU A 312 -21.43 -16.28 -25.48
CA LEU A 312 -21.79 -16.08 -26.87
C LEU A 312 -22.79 -17.17 -27.25
N CYS A 313 -24.08 -16.78 -27.35
CA CYS A 313 -25.17 -17.73 -27.54
C CYS A 313 -26.29 -17.11 -28.37
N GLN A 314 -26.56 -17.64 -29.57
CA GLN A 314 -27.65 -17.18 -30.41
C GLN A 314 -29.03 -17.55 -29.83
N ARG A 315 -29.16 -18.78 -29.29
CA ARG A 315 -30.34 -19.34 -28.61
C ARG A 315 -29.90 -20.37 -27.59
N PRO A 316 -30.66 -20.52 -26.47
CA PRO A 316 -31.84 -19.76 -26.02
C PRO A 316 -31.53 -18.39 -25.47
N LYS A 317 -32.56 -17.60 -25.10
CA LYS A 317 -32.34 -16.33 -24.35
C LYS A 317 -31.91 -16.65 -22.93
N LEU A 318 -30.71 -16.19 -22.54
CA LEU A 318 -30.06 -16.49 -21.25
C LEU A 318 -30.39 -15.50 -20.13
N ALA A 319 -30.88 -14.30 -20.47
CA ALA A 319 -31.15 -13.23 -19.50
C ALA A 319 -31.92 -13.67 -18.22
N PRO A 320 -32.97 -14.52 -18.30
CA PRO A 320 -33.69 -14.96 -17.11
C PRO A 320 -32.85 -15.86 -16.19
N HIS A 321 -31.81 -16.51 -16.70
CA HIS A 321 -30.98 -17.51 -16.00
C HIS A 321 -29.71 -16.92 -15.41
N ILE A 322 -29.27 -15.75 -15.88
CA ILE A 322 -28.03 -15.09 -15.44
C ILE A 322 -27.95 -14.89 -13.92
N PRO A 323 -29.01 -14.43 -13.21
CA PRO A 323 -28.91 -14.27 -11.75
C PRO A 323 -28.58 -15.57 -11.01
N ALA A 324 -29.15 -16.70 -11.47
CA ALA A 324 -28.89 -18.02 -10.89
C ALA A 324 -27.46 -18.51 -11.21
N MET A 325 -26.97 -18.29 -12.44
CA MET A 325 -25.59 -18.61 -12.83
C MET A 325 -24.57 -17.85 -11.96
N ARG A 326 -24.78 -16.55 -11.78
CA ARG A 326 -23.93 -15.71 -10.91
C ARG A 326 -23.90 -16.24 -9.47
N ALA A 327 -25.07 -16.57 -8.91
CA ALA A 327 -25.16 -17.06 -7.54
C ALA A 327 -24.41 -18.39 -7.34
N LYS A 328 -24.56 -19.33 -8.29
CA LYS A 328 -23.89 -20.63 -8.23
C LYS A 328 -22.38 -20.55 -8.42
N LEU A 329 -21.90 -19.72 -9.36
CA LEU A 329 -20.48 -19.50 -9.53
C LEU A 329 -19.87 -18.81 -8.29
N ALA A 330 -20.54 -17.79 -7.72
CA ALA A 330 -20.11 -17.13 -6.50
C ALA A 330 -19.99 -18.12 -5.33
N GLU A 331 -20.98 -19.00 -5.16
CA GLU A 331 -20.96 -20.07 -4.16
C GLU A 331 -19.79 -21.04 -4.38
N ALA A 332 -19.57 -21.49 -5.63
CA ALA A 332 -18.52 -22.45 -5.96
C ALA A 332 -17.11 -21.89 -5.70
N PHE A 333 -16.87 -20.60 -6.00
CA PHE A 333 -15.60 -19.94 -5.77
C PHE A 333 -15.48 -19.29 -4.37
N GLY A 334 -16.50 -19.42 -3.51
CA GLY A 334 -16.47 -18.88 -2.15
C GLY A 334 -16.40 -17.34 -2.08
N MET A 335 -17.02 -16.63 -3.03
CA MET A 335 -16.95 -15.19 -3.18
C MET A 335 -18.33 -14.50 -3.16
N PRO A 336 -18.41 -13.19 -2.89
CA PRO A 336 -19.69 -12.48 -2.90
C PRO A 336 -20.26 -12.39 -4.33
N VAL A 337 -21.60 -12.46 -4.46
CA VAL A 337 -22.29 -12.43 -5.76
C VAL A 337 -22.06 -11.14 -6.54
N ASP A 338 -21.84 -10.02 -5.86
CA ASP A 338 -21.55 -8.72 -6.48
C ASP A 338 -20.16 -8.65 -7.13
N ALA A 339 -19.25 -9.57 -6.78
CA ALA A 339 -17.95 -9.73 -7.43
C ALA A 339 -18.00 -10.66 -8.68
N VAL A 340 -19.14 -11.27 -8.99
CA VAL A 340 -19.33 -12.13 -10.17
C VAL A 340 -20.26 -11.46 -11.17
N SER A 341 -19.76 -11.14 -12.35
CA SER A 341 -20.53 -10.64 -13.49
C SER A 341 -20.66 -11.73 -14.56
N VAL A 342 -21.89 -11.96 -15.04
CA VAL A 342 -22.17 -12.81 -16.20
C VAL A 342 -23.04 -12.04 -17.17
N LYS A 343 -22.63 -12.01 -18.44
CA LYS A 343 -23.35 -11.37 -19.55
C LYS A 343 -23.57 -12.40 -20.65
N ALA A 344 -24.57 -12.19 -21.47
CA ALA A 344 -24.79 -12.97 -22.68
C ALA A 344 -25.03 -12.05 -23.86
N THR A 345 -24.46 -12.41 -25.01
CA THR A 345 -24.63 -11.69 -26.27
C THR A 345 -24.89 -12.67 -27.42
N THR A 346 -25.51 -12.19 -28.49
CA THR A 346 -25.56 -12.86 -29.79
C THR A 346 -24.37 -12.41 -30.63
N GLU A 347 -24.07 -13.14 -31.69
CA GLU A 347 -23.12 -12.70 -32.73
C GLU A 347 -23.84 -12.32 -34.05
N GLU A 348 -25.11 -11.89 -33.95
CA GLU A 348 -25.91 -11.38 -35.07
C GLU A 348 -25.90 -12.32 -36.30
N HIS A 349 -25.98 -13.64 -36.05
CA HIS A 349 -25.92 -14.72 -37.04
C HIS A 349 -24.58 -14.87 -37.74
N LEU A 350 -23.48 -14.34 -37.20
CA LEU A 350 -22.12 -14.51 -37.68
C LEU A 350 -21.40 -15.64 -36.96
N GLY A 351 -20.59 -16.41 -37.68
CA GLY A 351 -19.79 -17.48 -37.12
C GLY A 351 -20.61 -18.66 -36.55
N PHE A 352 -19.93 -19.62 -35.97
CA PHE A 352 -20.55 -20.88 -35.50
C PHE A 352 -21.52 -20.67 -34.33
N THR A 353 -21.29 -19.71 -33.47
CA THR A 353 -22.19 -19.35 -32.37
C THR A 353 -23.41 -18.62 -32.90
N GLY A 354 -23.25 -17.69 -33.82
CA GLY A 354 -24.32 -16.99 -34.48
C GLY A 354 -25.20 -17.92 -35.37
N GLU A 355 -24.63 -18.97 -35.93
CA GLU A 355 -25.35 -20.01 -36.68
C GLU A 355 -26.04 -21.03 -35.74
N GLY A 356 -25.79 -20.96 -34.41
CA GLY A 356 -26.38 -21.88 -33.44
C GLY A 356 -25.78 -23.30 -33.47
N LEU A 357 -24.54 -23.44 -33.92
CA LEU A 357 -23.79 -24.70 -33.97
C LEU A 357 -23.11 -25.02 -32.63
N GLY A 358 -22.88 -24.01 -31.80
CA GLY A 358 -22.24 -24.12 -30.50
C GLY A 358 -22.50 -22.92 -29.62
N ILE A 359 -22.02 -23.00 -28.39
CA ILE A 359 -21.97 -21.89 -27.44
C ILE A 359 -20.51 -21.72 -27.00
N ALA A 360 -20.03 -20.48 -26.93
CA ALA A 360 -18.73 -20.14 -26.40
C ALA A 360 -18.87 -19.23 -25.17
N ALA A 361 -17.85 -19.25 -24.32
CA ALA A 361 -17.73 -18.33 -23.19
C ALA A 361 -16.32 -17.75 -23.10
N HIS A 362 -16.25 -16.47 -22.78
CA HIS A 362 -15.04 -15.79 -22.35
C HIS A 362 -15.17 -15.41 -20.89
N ALA A 363 -14.09 -15.53 -20.15
CA ALA A 363 -14.03 -15.04 -18.77
C ALA A 363 -12.73 -14.28 -18.53
N VAL A 364 -12.80 -13.29 -17.66
CA VAL A 364 -11.65 -12.61 -17.06
C VAL A 364 -11.77 -12.73 -15.56
N ALA A 365 -10.68 -13.13 -14.91
CA ALA A 365 -10.57 -13.15 -13.46
C ALA A 365 -9.48 -12.19 -12.98
N LEU A 366 -9.73 -11.50 -11.87
CA LEU A 366 -8.75 -10.74 -11.12
C LEU A 366 -8.48 -11.47 -9.82
N ILE A 367 -7.20 -11.72 -9.53
CA ILE A 367 -6.76 -12.38 -8.30
C ILE A 367 -5.76 -11.52 -7.55
N GLU A 368 -5.69 -11.71 -6.24
CA GLU A 368 -4.81 -10.98 -5.32
C GLU A 368 -3.99 -11.98 -4.49
N ALA A 369 -2.70 -11.69 -4.26
CA ALA A 369 -1.89 -12.46 -3.32
C ALA A 369 -2.38 -12.19 -1.87
N VAL A 370 -2.52 -13.28 -1.08
CA VAL A 370 -2.98 -13.23 0.32
C VAL A 370 -1.80 -13.00 1.28
#